data_75d3908617e85972a883db3363a5bd7d
#
_entry.id   75d3908617e85972a883db3363a5bd7d
#
_cell.length_a   1.000
_cell.length_b   1.000
_cell.length_c   1.000
_cell.angle_alpha   90.00
_cell.angle_beta   90.00
_cell.angle_gamma   90.00
#
_symmetry.space_group_name_H-M   'P 1'
#
loop_
_entity.id
_entity.type
_entity.pdbx_description
1 polymer ?
#
loop_
_entity_poly.entity_id
_entity_poly.type
_entity_poly.pdbx_seq_one_letter_code
_entity_poly.pdbx_strand_id
1 'polypeptide(L)'
;MGAVLRKYAWHAFAILMCIYFLAPMVIAVLMSFTPSRFLRLPTDKWSLRWYEAFFNDPKWMESLTNSLVVAGLTIVISLIVGMAAALAFSRFKFKWGTTIYTLALTPVFTPAVIIGMSMLGVAYQTGMWGGHLIIAIAHSLWAFPLVIMVLRVSLDGLDRSIEEAARGMGASPFQVFYLIILPLIGPSVLVGALFAFIISINEFIMALFLGTSETETMPRVIYPTLRYRLTPLVAAASGILMLVTVIGLLASARLMNLRRLVEYNRSQ
;
A
#
# COMPACT_ATOMS: atom_id res chain seq x y z
N MET A 1 6.88 -28.45 -34.25
CA MET A 1 6.58 -27.12 -34.79
C MET A 1 5.46 -26.41 -34.00
N GLY A 2 4.34 -27.06 -33.68
CA GLY A 2 3.23 -26.42 -32.95
C GLY A 2 3.52 -25.94 -31.54
N ALA A 3 4.35 -26.63 -30.74
CA ALA A 3 4.69 -26.22 -29.38
C ALA A 3 5.58 -24.96 -29.34
N VAL A 4 6.48 -24.82 -30.31
CA VAL A 4 7.36 -23.66 -30.45
C VAL A 4 6.55 -22.43 -30.87
N LEU A 5 5.67 -22.56 -31.84
CA LEU A 5 4.78 -21.51 -32.31
C LEU A 5 3.86 -21.02 -31.19
N ARG A 6 3.29 -21.95 -30.40
CA ARG A 6 2.47 -21.65 -29.23
C ARG A 6 3.25 -20.89 -28.16
N LYS A 7 4.51 -21.23 -27.90
CA LYS A 7 5.37 -20.50 -26.95
C LYS A 7 5.59 -19.06 -27.40
N TYR A 8 5.91 -18.83 -28.67
CA TYR A 8 6.07 -17.45 -29.18
C TYR A 8 4.77 -16.66 -29.15
N ALA A 9 3.63 -17.29 -29.49
CA ALA A 9 2.32 -16.62 -29.36
C ALA A 9 2.01 -16.18 -27.93
N TRP A 10 2.32 -17.00 -26.94
CA TRP A 10 2.15 -16.60 -25.52
C TRP A 10 3.06 -15.46 -25.10
N HIS A 11 4.32 -15.44 -25.55
CA HIS A 11 5.23 -14.32 -25.26
C HIS A 11 4.76 -13.04 -25.94
N ALA A 12 4.36 -13.11 -27.21
CA ALA A 12 3.82 -11.96 -27.93
C ALA A 12 2.55 -11.40 -27.26
N PHE A 13 1.64 -12.29 -26.84
CA PHE A 13 0.45 -11.89 -26.08
C PHE A 13 0.81 -11.21 -24.74
N ALA A 14 1.72 -11.79 -23.98
CA ALA A 14 2.18 -11.21 -22.70
C ALA A 14 2.80 -9.82 -22.91
N ILE A 15 3.66 -9.66 -23.93
CA ILE A 15 4.27 -8.36 -24.27
C ILE A 15 3.18 -7.35 -24.66
N LEU A 16 2.22 -7.74 -25.49
CA LEU A 16 1.12 -6.88 -25.91
C LEU A 16 0.28 -6.42 -24.72
N MET A 17 -0.02 -7.33 -23.78
CA MET A 17 -0.73 -6.98 -22.54
C MET A 17 0.08 -6.02 -21.66
N CYS A 18 1.39 -6.25 -21.51
CA CYS A 18 2.25 -5.34 -20.79
C CYS A 18 2.25 -3.93 -21.42
N ILE A 19 2.38 -3.84 -22.74
CA ILE A 19 2.31 -2.56 -23.48
C ILE A 19 0.95 -1.91 -23.25
N TYR A 20 -0.14 -2.65 -23.39
CA TYR A 20 -1.50 -2.12 -23.20
C TYR A 20 -1.72 -1.51 -21.82
N PHE A 21 -1.28 -2.19 -20.75
CA PHE A 21 -1.44 -1.68 -19.38
C PHE A 21 -0.46 -0.56 -19.03
N LEU A 22 0.76 -0.58 -19.58
CA LEU A 22 1.77 0.43 -19.29
C LEU A 22 1.62 1.69 -20.15
N ALA A 23 1.07 1.59 -21.35
CA ALA A 23 0.97 2.72 -22.27
C ALA A 23 0.30 3.96 -21.68
N PRO A 24 -0.89 3.90 -21.01
CA PRO A 24 -1.50 5.09 -20.44
C PRO A 24 -0.64 5.71 -19.33
N MET A 25 0.06 4.89 -18.53
CA MET A 25 0.95 5.39 -17.47
C MET A 25 2.17 6.09 -18.08
N VAL A 26 2.78 5.49 -19.09
CA VAL A 26 3.92 6.08 -19.81
C VAL A 26 3.52 7.39 -20.47
N ILE A 27 2.37 7.43 -21.16
CA ILE A 27 1.83 8.64 -21.78
C ILE A 27 1.63 9.74 -20.76
N ALA A 28 1.03 9.44 -19.58
CA ALA A 28 0.81 10.42 -18.53
C ALA A 28 2.14 10.99 -18.01
N VAL A 29 3.15 10.13 -17.82
CA VAL A 29 4.51 10.57 -17.42
C VAL A 29 5.17 11.39 -18.52
N LEU A 30 5.07 11.01 -19.79
CA LEU A 30 5.61 11.80 -20.89
C LEU A 30 4.97 13.19 -20.99
N MET A 31 3.66 13.28 -20.77
CA MET A 31 2.92 14.55 -20.75
C MET A 31 3.37 15.48 -19.61
N SER A 32 3.93 14.96 -18.53
CA SER A 32 4.45 15.78 -17.42
C SER A 32 5.68 16.60 -17.80
N PHE A 33 6.42 16.19 -18.83
CA PHE A 33 7.60 16.89 -19.32
C PHE A 33 7.31 17.93 -20.41
N THR A 34 6.06 18.24 -20.68
CA THR A 34 5.69 19.25 -21.66
C THR A 34 6.05 20.67 -21.19
N PRO A 35 6.63 21.55 -22.04
CA PRO A 35 6.79 22.97 -21.72
C PRO A 35 5.48 23.75 -21.82
N SER A 36 4.46 23.18 -22.45
CA SER A 36 3.15 23.80 -22.67
C SER A 36 2.37 23.98 -21.37
N ARG A 37 1.41 24.92 -21.36
CA ARG A 37 0.41 25.04 -20.30
C ARG A 37 -0.75 24.02 -20.43
N PHE A 38 -0.84 23.35 -21.58
CA PHE A 38 -1.86 22.34 -21.86
C PHE A 38 -1.26 20.94 -21.80
N LEU A 39 -2.07 19.97 -21.38
CA LEU A 39 -1.74 18.55 -21.38
C LEU A 39 -1.57 18.05 -22.82
N ARG A 40 -0.34 17.91 -23.29
CA ARG A 40 0.02 17.35 -24.60
C ARG A 40 1.39 16.69 -24.53
N LEU A 41 1.61 15.73 -25.41
CA LEU A 41 2.92 15.11 -25.54
C LEU A 41 3.96 16.17 -25.94
N PRO A 42 5.18 16.15 -25.37
CA PRO A 42 6.27 17.00 -25.81
C PRO A 42 6.74 16.53 -27.19
N THR A 43 6.72 17.43 -28.19
CA THR A 43 7.15 17.12 -29.56
C THR A 43 8.55 17.63 -29.84
N ASP A 44 8.86 18.85 -29.39
CA ASP A 44 10.12 19.52 -29.76
C ASP A 44 11.06 19.76 -28.59
N LYS A 45 10.51 19.99 -27.39
CA LYS A 45 11.28 20.31 -26.19
C LYS A 45 10.75 19.59 -24.97
N TRP A 46 11.65 19.09 -24.13
CA TRP A 46 11.36 18.50 -22.82
C TRP A 46 11.65 19.53 -21.73
N SER A 47 10.82 19.58 -20.70
CA SER A 47 10.94 20.57 -19.63
C SER A 47 10.59 19.94 -18.28
N LEU A 48 11.36 20.29 -17.25
CA LEU A 48 11.08 19.95 -15.84
C LEU A 48 10.23 21.01 -15.13
N ARG A 49 9.76 22.02 -15.86
CA ARG A 49 9.00 23.16 -15.32
C ARG A 49 7.91 22.78 -14.34
N TRP A 50 7.16 21.70 -14.64
CA TRP A 50 6.04 21.29 -13.81
C TRP A 50 6.46 20.54 -12.56
N TYR A 51 7.62 19.89 -12.58
CA TYR A 51 8.25 19.35 -11.38
C TYR A 51 8.80 20.47 -10.49
N GLU A 52 9.45 21.48 -11.06
CA GLU A 52 9.86 22.67 -10.31
C GLU A 52 8.66 23.40 -9.69
N ALA A 53 7.58 23.57 -10.46
CA ALA A 53 6.35 24.14 -9.95
C ALA A 53 5.74 23.31 -8.81
N PHE A 54 5.80 21.98 -8.89
CA PHE A 54 5.33 21.09 -7.82
C PHE A 54 6.12 21.28 -6.54
N PHE A 55 7.45 21.23 -6.62
CA PHE A 55 8.32 21.31 -5.44
C PHE A 55 8.38 22.73 -4.82
N ASN A 56 8.07 23.76 -5.58
CA ASN A 56 8.03 25.15 -5.10
C ASN A 56 6.62 25.57 -4.60
N ASP A 57 5.60 24.75 -4.78
CA ASP A 57 4.25 25.04 -4.28
C ASP A 57 4.03 24.35 -2.93
N PRO A 58 3.86 25.12 -1.84
CA PRO A 58 3.68 24.57 -0.49
C PRO A 58 2.52 23.58 -0.40
N LYS A 59 1.41 23.84 -1.09
CA LYS A 59 0.23 22.97 -1.06
C LYS A 59 0.53 21.56 -1.57
N TRP A 60 1.29 21.44 -2.66
CA TRP A 60 1.66 20.14 -3.21
C TRP A 60 2.65 19.40 -2.31
N MET A 61 3.62 20.12 -1.73
CA MET A 61 4.59 19.53 -0.81
C MET A 61 3.95 19.07 0.50
N GLU A 62 3.05 19.85 1.06
CA GLU A 62 2.28 19.47 2.24
C GLU A 62 1.41 18.24 1.96
N SER A 63 0.73 18.20 0.81
CA SER A 63 -0.11 17.06 0.44
C SER A 63 0.70 15.77 0.25
N LEU A 64 1.91 15.86 -0.28
CA LEU A 64 2.83 14.72 -0.38
C LEU A 64 3.25 14.24 1.02
N THR A 65 3.64 15.17 1.88
CA THR A 65 4.01 14.87 3.27
C THR A 65 2.85 14.25 4.03
N ASN A 66 1.65 14.82 3.93
CA ASN A 66 0.44 14.28 4.54
C ASN A 66 0.14 12.85 4.05
N SER A 67 0.25 12.60 2.75
CA SER A 67 0.07 11.26 2.19
C SER A 67 1.06 10.25 2.76
N LEU A 68 2.33 10.62 2.90
CA LEU A 68 3.36 9.75 3.48
C LEU A 68 3.13 9.51 4.98
N VAL A 69 2.75 10.53 5.74
CA VAL A 69 2.41 10.41 7.17
C VAL A 69 1.21 9.48 7.35
N VAL A 70 0.11 9.70 6.60
CA VAL A 70 -1.08 8.85 6.66
C VAL A 70 -0.75 7.43 6.26
N ALA A 71 0.03 7.21 5.19
CA ALA A 71 0.44 5.88 4.75
C ALA A 71 1.31 5.18 5.81
N GLY A 72 2.25 5.90 6.42
CA GLY A 72 3.07 5.38 7.53
C GLY A 72 2.24 4.93 8.72
N LEU A 73 1.29 5.76 9.16
CA LEU A 73 0.35 5.40 10.24
C LEU A 73 -0.53 4.22 9.85
N THR A 74 -1.04 4.18 8.62
CA THR A 74 -1.84 3.06 8.10
C THR A 74 -1.06 1.74 8.13
N ILE A 75 0.21 1.75 7.72
CA ILE A 75 1.09 0.58 7.79
C ILE A 75 1.19 0.08 9.24
N VAL A 76 1.51 0.97 10.17
CA VAL A 76 1.70 0.61 11.58
C VAL A 76 0.42 0.03 12.18
N ILE A 77 -0.72 0.71 12.00
CA ILE A 77 -2.01 0.25 12.52
C ILE A 77 -2.40 -1.10 11.90
N SER A 78 -2.32 -1.22 10.58
CA SER A 78 -2.71 -2.44 9.87
C SER A 78 -1.82 -3.62 10.22
N LEU A 79 -0.51 -3.41 10.40
CA LEU A 79 0.41 -4.47 10.80
C LEU A 79 0.18 -4.91 12.25
N ILE A 80 -0.04 -3.99 13.19
CA ILE A 80 -0.28 -4.35 14.59
C ILE A 80 -1.58 -5.14 14.71
N VAL A 81 -2.69 -4.59 14.20
CA VAL A 81 -4.00 -5.23 14.29
C VAL A 81 -4.05 -6.50 13.45
N GLY A 82 -3.49 -6.45 12.21
CA GLY A 82 -3.44 -7.60 11.31
C GLY A 82 -2.60 -8.75 11.84
N MET A 83 -1.45 -8.46 12.48
CA MET A 83 -0.59 -9.48 13.11
C MET A 83 -1.30 -10.14 14.30
N ALA A 84 -1.90 -9.33 15.18
CA ALA A 84 -2.65 -9.87 16.33
C ALA A 84 -3.79 -10.78 15.87
N ALA A 85 -4.55 -10.35 14.86
CA ALA A 85 -5.64 -11.14 14.29
C ALA A 85 -5.13 -12.39 13.57
N ALA A 86 -4.07 -12.29 12.75
CA ALA A 86 -3.50 -13.42 12.04
C ALA A 86 -2.97 -14.50 13.01
N LEU A 87 -2.29 -14.09 14.09
CA LEU A 87 -1.86 -14.99 15.15
C LEU A 87 -3.04 -15.67 15.85
N ALA A 88 -4.09 -14.90 16.18
CA ALA A 88 -5.28 -15.45 16.80
C ALA A 88 -5.94 -16.53 15.94
N PHE A 89 -6.15 -16.24 14.66
CA PHE A 89 -6.79 -17.19 13.73
C PHE A 89 -5.90 -18.36 13.31
N SER A 90 -4.59 -18.21 13.35
CA SER A 90 -3.65 -19.28 13.00
C SER A 90 -3.38 -20.21 14.20
N ARG A 91 -3.28 -19.69 15.41
CA ARG A 91 -2.82 -20.44 16.59
C ARG A 91 -3.93 -20.93 17.50
N PHE A 92 -5.09 -20.26 17.52
CA PHE A 92 -6.20 -20.61 18.41
C PHE A 92 -7.40 -21.15 17.61
N LYS A 93 -8.05 -22.20 18.15
CA LYS A 93 -9.31 -22.74 17.65
C LYS A 93 -10.43 -22.25 18.54
N PHE A 94 -11.40 -21.51 17.98
CA PHE A 94 -12.58 -21.06 18.71
C PHE A 94 -13.84 -21.26 17.86
N LYS A 95 -14.98 -21.43 18.56
CA LYS A 95 -16.26 -21.90 17.97
C LYS A 95 -16.71 -21.09 16.73
N TRP A 96 -16.48 -19.77 16.72
CA TRP A 96 -16.90 -18.85 15.65
C TRP A 96 -15.72 -18.34 14.82
N GLY A 97 -14.56 -18.98 14.88
CA GLY A 97 -13.33 -18.51 14.26
C GLY A 97 -13.46 -18.21 12.76
N THR A 98 -14.08 -19.13 12.00
CA THR A 98 -14.31 -18.93 10.57
C THR A 98 -15.24 -17.74 10.29
N THR A 99 -16.34 -17.65 11.04
CA THR A 99 -17.31 -16.56 10.88
C THR A 99 -16.68 -15.20 11.19
N ILE A 100 -15.97 -15.10 12.32
CA ILE A 100 -15.29 -13.85 12.71
C ILE A 100 -14.20 -13.47 11.69
N TYR A 101 -13.44 -14.44 11.19
CA TYR A 101 -12.46 -14.22 10.13
C TYR A 101 -13.13 -13.69 8.85
N THR A 102 -14.22 -14.31 8.41
CA THR A 102 -14.96 -13.85 7.23
C THR A 102 -15.51 -12.43 7.43
N LEU A 103 -16.04 -12.13 8.61
CA LEU A 103 -16.48 -10.77 8.95
C LEU A 103 -15.33 -9.77 8.97
N ALA A 104 -14.14 -10.15 9.45
CA ALA A 104 -12.96 -9.31 9.44
C ALA A 104 -12.48 -8.97 8.01
N LEU A 105 -12.84 -9.77 7.00
CA LEU A 105 -12.53 -9.50 5.60
C LEU A 105 -13.57 -8.61 4.89
N THR A 106 -14.76 -8.39 5.49
CA THR A 106 -15.83 -7.62 4.84
C THR A 106 -15.51 -6.18 4.49
N PRO A 107 -14.63 -5.45 5.21
CA PRO A 107 -14.33 -4.06 4.86
C PRO A 107 -13.77 -3.89 3.44
N VAL A 108 -13.05 -4.89 2.89
CA VAL A 108 -12.50 -4.79 1.53
C VAL A 108 -13.60 -4.75 0.45
N PHE A 109 -14.77 -5.29 0.76
CA PHE A 109 -15.95 -5.30 -0.13
C PHE A 109 -16.88 -4.11 0.14
N THR A 110 -16.60 -3.31 1.18
CA THR A 110 -17.42 -2.16 1.53
C THR A 110 -16.97 -0.96 0.68
N PRO A 111 -17.90 -0.25 0.01
CA PRO A 111 -17.56 0.97 -0.71
C PRO A 111 -16.88 2.00 0.18
N ALA A 112 -15.78 2.61 -0.32
CA ALA A 112 -14.99 3.60 0.42
C ALA A 112 -15.82 4.76 0.97
N VAL A 113 -16.86 5.18 0.22
CA VAL A 113 -17.79 6.24 0.64
C VAL A 113 -18.50 5.86 1.93
N ILE A 114 -18.95 4.61 2.08
CA ILE A 114 -19.67 4.14 3.27
C ILE A 114 -18.72 4.15 4.48
N ILE A 115 -17.50 3.67 4.31
CA ILE A 115 -16.48 3.70 5.38
C ILE A 115 -16.15 5.16 5.75
N GLY A 116 -15.89 6.01 4.75
CA GLY A 116 -15.58 7.43 4.98
C GLY A 116 -16.68 8.17 5.73
N MET A 117 -17.93 7.99 5.33
CA MET A 117 -19.08 8.62 6.00
C MET A 117 -19.30 8.07 7.42
N SER A 118 -19.17 6.76 7.61
CA SER A 118 -19.28 6.14 8.94
C SER A 118 -18.19 6.63 9.87
N MET A 119 -16.95 6.68 9.39
CA MET A 119 -15.80 7.17 10.14
C MET A 119 -15.87 8.68 10.42
N LEU A 120 -16.57 9.45 9.59
CA LEU A 120 -16.84 10.87 9.85
C LEU A 120 -17.66 11.05 11.13
N GLY A 121 -18.69 10.23 11.35
CA GLY A 121 -19.45 10.22 12.59
C GLY A 121 -18.59 9.92 13.82
N VAL A 122 -17.71 8.91 13.71
CA VAL A 122 -16.76 8.57 14.76
C VAL A 122 -15.77 9.72 15.00
N ALA A 123 -15.26 10.34 13.94
CA ALA A 123 -14.31 11.44 14.02
C ALA A 123 -14.87 12.65 14.79
N TYR A 124 -16.13 13.01 14.55
CA TYR A 124 -16.78 14.10 15.29
C TYR A 124 -17.05 13.74 16.76
N GLN A 125 -17.51 12.51 17.03
CA GLN A 125 -17.77 12.09 18.42
C GLN A 125 -16.48 12.01 19.27
N THR A 126 -15.35 11.66 18.65
CA THR A 126 -14.06 11.51 19.33
C THR A 126 -13.21 12.78 19.30
N GLY A 127 -13.63 13.82 18.60
CA GLY A 127 -12.83 15.04 18.40
C GLY A 127 -11.60 14.86 17.49
N MET A 128 -11.53 13.75 16.73
CA MET A 128 -10.39 13.42 15.88
C MET A 128 -10.51 13.95 14.44
N TRP A 129 -11.65 14.57 14.10
CA TRP A 129 -11.89 15.08 12.75
C TRP A 129 -10.79 16.03 12.30
N GLY A 130 -10.35 15.86 11.07
CA GLY A 130 -9.30 16.67 10.47
C GLY A 130 -7.88 16.20 10.78
N GLY A 131 -7.69 15.17 11.63
CA GLY A 131 -6.37 14.66 11.98
C GLY A 131 -5.89 13.57 11.01
N HIS A 132 -4.57 13.42 10.87
CA HIS A 132 -3.96 12.33 10.09
C HIS A 132 -4.32 10.95 10.64
N LEU A 133 -4.47 10.83 11.97
CA LEU A 133 -4.73 9.55 12.63
C LEU A 133 -6.08 8.96 12.23
N ILE A 134 -7.15 9.77 12.19
CA ILE A 134 -8.48 9.27 11.80
C ILE A 134 -8.52 8.83 10.33
N ILE A 135 -7.80 9.55 9.45
CA ILE A 135 -7.64 9.18 8.05
C ILE A 135 -6.93 7.82 7.97
N ALA A 136 -5.83 7.67 8.70
CA ALA A 136 -5.06 6.42 8.72
C ALA A 136 -5.85 5.24 9.30
N ILE A 137 -6.67 5.45 10.32
CA ILE A 137 -7.58 4.43 10.86
C ILE A 137 -8.58 4.00 9.78
N ALA A 138 -9.19 4.95 9.06
CA ALA A 138 -10.11 4.64 7.97
C ALA A 138 -9.45 3.86 6.84
N HIS A 139 -8.26 4.28 6.40
CA HIS A 139 -7.47 3.54 5.40
C HIS A 139 -7.09 2.14 5.90
N SER A 140 -6.80 1.99 7.20
CA SER A 140 -6.46 0.71 7.81
C SER A 140 -7.61 -0.29 7.76
N LEU A 141 -8.87 0.16 7.79
CA LEU A 141 -10.02 -0.73 7.64
C LEU A 141 -10.01 -1.46 6.28
N TRP A 142 -9.54 -0.80 5.22
CA TRP A 142 -9.38 -1.43 3.90
C TRP A 142 -8.09 -2.24 3.78
N ALA A 143 -7.00 -1.78 4.41
CA ALA A 143 -5.73 -2.47 4.36
C ALA A 143 -5.70 -3.74 5.21
N PHE A 144 -6.39 -3.74 6.36
CA PHE A 144 -6.41 -4.82 7.33
C PHE A 144 -6.75 -6.20 6.73
N PRO A 145 -7.81 -6.37 5.89
CA PRO A 145 -8.13 -7.66 5.30
C PRO A 145 -6.98 -8.27 4.49
N LEU A 146 -6.27 -7.47 3.71
CA LEU A 146 -5.15 -7.96 2.90
C LEU A 146 -3.94 -8.29 3.78
N VAL A 147 -3.68 -7.47 4.79
CA VAL A 147 -2.59 -7.70 5.75
C VAL A 147 -2.82 -9.01 6.53
N ILE A 148 -4.03 -9.22 7.07
CA ILE A 148 -4.34 -10.44 7.81
C ILE A 148 -4.27 -11.69 6.92
N MET A 149 -4.72 -11.62 5.67
CA MET A 149 -4.64 -12.75 4.72
C MET A 149 -3.19 -13.17 4.46
N VAL A 150 -2.33 -12.20 4.15
CA VAL A 150 -0.90 -12.47 3.86
C VAL A 150 -0.18 -13.02 5.10
N LEU A 151 -0.39 -12.42 6.25
CA LEU A 151 0.25 -12.84 7.50
C LEU A 151 -0.24 -14.22 7.94
N ARG A 152 -1.54 -14.48 7.85
CA ARG A 152 -2.13 -15.77 8.22
C ARG A 152 -1.59 -16.90 7.35
N VAL A 153 -1.56 -16.74 6.02
CA VAL A 153 -1.01 -17.77 5.11
C VAL A 153 0.44 -18.10 5.49
N SER A 154 1.24 -17.08 5.82
CA SER A 154 2.62 -17.30 6.23
C SER A 154 2.73 -18.02 7.60
N LEU A 155 1.89 -17.64 8.56
CA LEU A 155 1.84 -18.27 9.88
C LEU A 155 1.33 -19.71 9.81
N ASP A 156 0.34 -19.98 8.96
CA ASP A 156 -0.20 -21.34 8.76
C ASP A 156 0.82 -22.26 8.06
N GLY A 157 1.75 -21.69 7.28
CA GLY A 157 2.86 -22.42 6.64
C GLY A 157 4.05 -22.70 7.55
N LEU A 158 4.12 -22.12 8.75
CA LEU A 158 5.19 -22.41 9.71
C LEU A 158 4.92 -23.72 10.48
N ASP A 159 5.97 -24.54 10.57
CA ASP A 159 5.93 -25.75 11.40
C ASP A 159 5.85 -25.35 12.89
N ARG A 160 4.79 -25.78 13.56
CA ARG A 160 4.56 -25.52 14.98
C ARG A 160 5.59 -26.20 15.89
N SER A 161 6.21 -27.27 15.43
CA SER A 161 7.26 -27.96 16.18
C SER A 161 8.42 -27.04 16.58
N ILE A 162 8.72 -26.02 15.74
CA ILE A 162 9.75 -25.03 16.03
C ILE A 162 9.37 -24.17 17.25
N GLU A 163 8.09 -23.75 17.32
CA GLU A 163 7.58 -22.97 18.47
C GLU A 163 7.54 -23.84 19.75
N GLU A 164 7.11 -25.11 19.62
CA GLU A 164 7.03 -26.07 20.73
C GLU A 164 8.42 -26.41 21.28
N ALA A 165 9.40 -26.64 20.40
CA ALA A 165 10.77 -26.88 20.79
C ALA A 165 11.39 -25.71 21.58
N ALA A 166 11.15 -24.47 21.09
CA ALA A 166 11.63 -23.28 21.79
C ALA A 166 10.99 -23.11 23.18
N ARG A 167 9.69 -23.40 23.30
CA ARG A 167 8.99 -23.39 24.60
C ARG A 167 9.50 -24.48 25.53
N GLY A 168 9.81 -25.67 24.99
CA GLY A 168 10.40 -26.75 25.71
C GLY A 168 11.77 -26.40 26.28
N MET A 169 12.51 -25.52 25.61
CA MET A 169 13.80 -24.96 26.10
C MET A 169 13.62 -23.76 27.07
N GLY A 170 12.38 -23.42 27.46
CA GLY A 170 12.08 -22.35 28.41
C GLY A 170 11.87 -20.98 27.81
N ALA A 171 11.74 -20.84 26.49
CA ALA A 171 11.44 -19.56 25.86
C ALA A 171 10.02 -19.08 26.20
N SER A 172 9.88 -17.83 26.62
CA SER A 172 8.59 -17.20 26.85
C SER A 172 7.82 -16.98 25.52
N PRO A 173 6.48 -16.84 25.53
CA PRO A 173 5.71 -16.58 24.32
C PRO A 173 6.19 -15.34 23.54
N PHE A 174 6.64 -14.32 24.24
CA PHE A 174 7.19 -13.11 23.64
C PHE A 174 8.54 -13.38 22.95
N GLN A 175 9.41 -14.18 23.54
CA GLN A 175 10.67 -14.58 22.92
C GLN A 175 10.42 -15.43 21.67
N VAL A 176 9.49 -16.39 21.73
CA VAL A 176 9.07 -17.18 20.56
C VAL A 176 8.58 -16.27 19.44
N PHE A 177 7.72 -15.29 19.74
CA PHE A 177 7.22 -14.35 18.74
C PHE A 177 8.35 -13.52 18.12
N TYR A 178 9.17 -12.83 18.93
CA TYR A 178 10.15 -11.88 18.40
C TYR A 178 11.41 -12.54 17.83
N LEU A 179 11.85 -13.66 18.39
CA LEU A 179 13.10 -14.29 18.00
C LEU A 179 12.92 -15.39 16.94
N ILE A 180 11.70 -15.94 16.80
CA ILE A 180 11.43 -17.06 15.92
C ILE A 180 10.36 -16.70 14.88
N ILE A 181 9.12 -16.42 15.32
CA ILE A 181 8.00 -16.22 14.38
C ILE A 181 8.24 -14.99 13.49
N LEU A 182 8.48 -13.83 14.10
CA LEU A 182 8.60 -12.57 13.39
C LEU A 182 9.73 -12.54 12.35
N PRO A 183 10.94 -13.07 12.63
CA PRO A 183 11.97 -13.22 11.60
C PRO A 183 11.55 -14.14 10.45
N LEU A 184 10.94 -15.30 10.75
CA LEU A 184 10.54 -16.29 9.75
C LEU A 184 9.44 -15.76 8.80
N ILE A 185 8.45 -15.01 9.33
CA ILE A 185 7.40 -14.39 8.50
C ILE A 185 7.77 -12.98 8.01
N GLY A 186 8.98 -12.52 8.28
CA GLY A 186 9.45 -11.18 7.94
C GLY A 186 9.18 -10.75 6.49
N PRO A 187 9.39 -11.61 5.47
CA PRO A 187 8.99 -11.31 4.10
C PRO A 187 7.49 -11.00 3.95
N SER A 188 6.63 -11.75 4.64
CA SER A 188 5.18 -11.54 4.59
C SER A 188 4.74 -10.28 5.33
N VAL A 189 5.47 -9.89 6.38
CA VAL A 189 5.27 -8.59 7.06
C VAL A 189 5.57 -7.43 6.09
N LEU A 190 6.64 -7.54 5.32
CA LEU A 190 6.97 -6.54 4.30
C LEU A 190 5.92 -6.47 3.18
N VAL A 191 5.39 -7.62 2.75
CA VAL A 191 4.29 -7.66 1.76
C VAL A 191 3.03 -7.02 2.34
N GLY A 192 2.68 -7.33 3.59
CA GLY A 192 1.56 -6.70 4.29
C GLY A 192 1.72 -5.18 4.42
N ALA A 193 2.92 -4.72 4.78
CA ALA A 193 3.24 -3.29 4.82
C ALA A 193 3.09 -2.63 3.46
N LEU A 194 3.54 -3.30 2.39
CA LEU A 194 3.42 -2.80 1.02
C LEU A 194 1.95 -2.68 0.59
N PHE A 195 1.10 -3.65 0.90
CA PHE A 195 -0.34 -3.54 0.62
C PHE A 195 -0.97 -2.37 1.37
N ALA A 196 -0.67 -2.21 2.66
CA ALA A 196 -1.19 -1.09 3.46
C ALA A 196 -0.72 0.26 2.89
N PHE A 197 0.55 0.35 2.46
CA PHE A 197 1.11 1.52 1.80
C PHE A 197 0.38 1.86 0.49
N ILE A 198 0.25 0.89 -0.43
CA ILE A 198 -0.37 1.08 -1.74
C ILE A 198 -1.84 1.50 -1.60
N ILE A 199 -2.58 0.88 -0.68
CA ILE A 199 -3.96 1.27 -0.40
C ILE A 199 -4.03 2.70 0.09
N SER A 200 -3.23 3.05 1.09
CA SER A 200 -3.30 4.36 1.73
C SER A 200 -2.85 5.50 0.80
N ILE A 201 -1.77 5.29 0.03
CA ILE A 201 -1.22 6.34 -0.85
C ILE A 201 -2.15 6.69 -2.02
N ASN A 202 -3.03 5.77 -2.42
CA ASN A 202 -3.97 5.95 -3.53
C ASN A 202 -5.41 6.24 -3.06
N GLU A 203 -5.68 6.16 -1.76
CA GLU A 203 -7.03 6.38 -1.25
C GLU A 203 -7.39 7.87 -1.25
N PHE A 204 -8.52 8.19 -1.87
CA PHE A 204 -9.02 9.55 -2.05
C PHE A 204 -10.30 9.81 -1.24
N ILE A 205 -11.24 8.86 -1.27
CA ILE A 205 -12.62 9.11 -0.82
C ILE A 205 -12.70 9.27 0.70
N MET A 206 -12.05 8.38 1.44
CA MET A 206 -12.02 8.47 2.91
C MET A 206 -11.29 9.74 3.35
N ALA A 207 -10.15 10.08 2.69
CA ALA A 207 -9.43 11.31 2.95
C ALA A 207 -10.26 12.56 2.64
N LEU A 208 -11.16 12.51 1.63
CA LEU A 208 -12.06 13.60 1.31
C LEU A 208 -13.03 13.92 2.44
N PHE A 209 -13.59 12.89 3.10
CA PHE A 209 -14.55 13.06 4.20
C PHE A 209 -13.89 13.45 5.52
N LEU A 210 -12.71 12.90 5.79
CA LEU A 210 -12.08 12.96 7.12
C LEU A 210 -11.03 14.07 7.27
N GLY A 211 -10.43 14.52 6.17
CA GLY A 211 -9.39 15.53 6.18
C GLY A 211 -9.92 16.97 6.13
N THR A 212 -9.04 17.90 6.45
CA THR A 212 -9.22 19.36 6.29
C THR A 212 -8.26 19.88 5.20
N SER A 213 -8.20 21.21 5.03
CA SER A 213 -7.19 21.85 4.16
C SER A 213 -5.76 21.60 4.62
N GLU A 214 -5.53 21.41 5.92
CA GLU A 214 -4.20 21.18 6.52
C GLU A 214 -3.74 19.72 6.40
N THR A 215 -4.69 18.78 6.24
CA THR A 215 -4.42 17.34 6.14
C THR A 215 -4.80 16.76 4.77
N GLU A 216 -4.83 17.62 3.74
CA GLU A 216 -5.07 17.16 2.36
C GLU A 216 -3.98 16.19 1.92
N THR A 217 -4.41 15.01 1.44
CA THR A 217 -3.52 14.03 0.81
C THR A 217 -3.36 14.31 -0.69
N MET A 218 -2.31 13.77 -1.31
CA MET A 218 -2.06 13.95 -2.76
C MET A 218 -3.28 13.62 -3.64
N PRO A 219 -3.96 12.46 -3.48
CA PRO A 219 -5.16 12.18 -4.27
C PRO A 219 -6.26 13.21 -4.10
N ARG A 220 -6.40 13.78 -2.89
CA ARG A 220 -7.40 14.81 -2.59
C ARG A 220 -7.10 16.14 -3.28
N VAL A 221 -5.83 16.49 -3.50
CA VAL A 221 -5.42 17.70 -4.26
C VAL A 221 -5.47 17.45 -5.76
N ILE A 222 -5.09 16.24 -6.21
CA ILE A 222 -5.11 15.85 -7.63
C ILE A 222 -6.53 15.88 -8.21
N TYR A 223 -7.51 15.30 -7.53
CA TYR A 223 -8.85 15.12 -8.07
C TYR A 223 -9.57 16.44 -8.47
N PRO A 224 -9.65 17.48 -7.63
CA PRO A 224 -10.25 18.76 -8.03
C PRO A 224 -9.46 19.44 -9.16
N THR A 225 -8.13 19.32 -9.12
CA THR A 225 -7.28 19.91 -10.15
C THR A 225 -7.50 19.25 -11.52
N LEU A 226 -7.69 17.92 -11.57
CA LEU A 226 -8.09 17.20 -12.79
C LEU A 226 -9.46 17.66 -13.29
N ARG A 227 -10.42 17.88 -12.39
CA ARG A 227 -11.79 18.21 -12.74
C ARG A 227 -11.96 19.65 -13.26
N TYR A 228 -11.21 20.59 -12.68
CA TYR A 228 -11.41 22.03 -12.94
C TYR A 228 -10.26 22.71 -13.67
N ARG A 229 -9.06 22.14 -13.66
CA ARG A 229 -7.86 22.74 -14.25
C ARG A 229 -6.93 21.66 -14.82
N LEU A 230 -7.22 21.13 -15.99
CA LEU A 230 -6.37 20.15 -16.68
C LEU A 230 -5.00 20.77 -17.04
N THR A 231 -4.10 20.82 -16.07
CA THR A 231 -2.74 21.33 -16.25
C THR A 231 -1.72 20.19 -16.20
N PRO A 232 -0.57 20.31 -16.88
CA PRO A 232 0.47 19.30 -16.81
C PRO A 232 1.09 19.14 -15.40
N LEU A 233 0.84 20.06 -14.48
CA LEU A 233 1.22 19.93 -13.07
C LEU A 233 0.58 18.68 -12.43
N VAL A 234 -0.67 18.36 -12.82
CA VAL A 234 -1.33 17.13 -12.34
C VAL A 234 -0.62 15.88 -12.86
N ALA A 235 -0.16 15.91 -14.13
CA ALA A 235 0.62 14.79 -14.67
C ALA A 235 1.96 14.64 -13.94
N ALA A 236 2.64 15.76 -13.59
CA ALA A 236 3.85 15.73 -12.78
C ALA A 236 3.57 15.18 -11.36
N ALA A 237 2.51 15.65 -10.69
CA ALA A 237 2.09 15.17 -9.38
C ALA A 237 1.77 13.66 -9.40
N SER A 238 1.03 13.20 -10.40
CA SER A 238 0.74 11.76 -10.59
C SER A 238 2.01 10.96 -10.86
N GLY A 239 2.95 11.50 -11.64
CA GLY A 239 4.27 10.91 -11.88
C GLY A 239 5.09 10.76 -10.60
N ILE A 240 5.07 11.77 -9.71
CA ILE A 240 5.72 11.73 -8.40
C ILE A 240 5.07 10.65 -7.53
N LEU A 241 3.73 10.60 -7.47
CA LEU A 241 3.02 9.59 -6.69
C LEU A 241 3.33 8.16 -7.18
N MET A 242 3.39 7.97 -8.51
CA MET A 242 3.80 6.71 -9.12
C MET A 242 5.26 6.37 -8.76
N LEU A 243 6.17 7.33 -8.81
CA LEU A 243 7.56 7.13 -8.42
C LEU A 243 7.69 6.71 -6.94
N VAL A 244 6.96 7.37 -6.04
CA VAL A 244 6.90 7.02 -4.61
C VAL A 244 6.40 5.57 -4.43
N THR A 245 5.36 5.17 -5.16
CA THR A 245 4.84 3.80 -5.13
C THR A 245 5.87 2.79 -5.64
N VAL A 246 6.53 3.08 -6.75
CA VAL A 246 7.59 2.22 -7.33
C VAL A 246 8.79 2.10 -6.39
N ILE A 247 9.21 3.20 -5.76
CA ILE A 247 10.28 3.18 -4.75
C ILE A 247 9.89 2.28 -3.57
N GLY A 248 8.67 2.41 -3.06
CA GLY A 248 8.16 1.56 -1.99
C GLY A 248 8.18 0.07 -2.36
N LEU A 249 7.77 -0.26 -3.58
CA LEU A 249 7.78 -1.62 -4.12
C LEU A 249 9.21 -2.17 -4.24
N LEU A 250 10.13 -1.39 -4.82
CA LEU A 250 11.53 -1.79 -5.00
C LEU A 250 12.26 -1.92 -3.67
N ALA A 251 12.00 -1.03 -2.71
CA ALA A 251 12.54 -1.12 -1.36
C ALA A 251 12.09 -2.40 -0.66
N SER A 252 10.80 -2.72 -0.73
CA SER A 252 10.25 -3.96 -0.18
C SER A 252 10.87 -5.20 -0.85
N ALA A 253 11.00 -5.22 -2.17
CA ALA A 253 11.60 -6.32 -2.91
C ALA A 253 13.09 -6.52 -2.53
N ARG A 254 13.86 -5.43 -2.39
CA ARG A 254 15.26 -5.50 -1.93
C ARG A 254 15.38 -6.04 -0.53
N LEU A 255 14.55 -5.58 0.41
CA LEU A 255 14.56 -6.05 1.79
C LEU A 255 14.24 -7.54 1.88
N MET A 256 13.34 -8.05 1.03
CA MET A 256 13.03 -9.48 0.93
C MET A 256 14.24 -10.29 0.42
N ASN A 257 14.93 -9.82 -0.61
CA ASN A 257 16.10 -10.50 -1.18
C ASN A 257 17.28 -10.52 -0.21
N LEU A 258 17.56 -9.42 0.49
CA LEU A 258 18.62 -9.36 1.50
C LEU A 258 18.38 -10.34 2.64
N ARG A 259 17.14 -10.54 3.09
CA ARG A 259 16.81 -11.53 4.11
C ARG A 259 17.08 -12.96 3.63
N ARG A 260 16.72 -13.33 2.40
CA ARG A 260 17.03 -14.65 1.82
C ARG A 260 18.55 -14.92 1.75
N LEU A 261 19.35 -13.91 1.42
CA LEU A 261 20.82 -14.04 1.38
C LEU A 261 21.42 -14.23 2.78
N VAL A 262 20.89 -13.56 3.79
CA VAL A 262 21.32 -13.72 5.19
C VAL A 262 20.95 -15.09 5.73
N GLU A 263 19.76 -15.61 5.41
CA GLU A 263 19.31 -16.95 5.79
C GLU A 263 20.16 -18.03 5.11
N TYR A 264 20.46 -17.89 3.82
CA TYR A 264 21.34 -18.82 3.10
C TYR A 264 22.76 -18.90 3.69
N ASN A 265 23.35 -17.76 4.09
CA ASN A 265 24.68 -17.73 4.72
C ASN A 265 24.69 -18.27 6.16
N ARG A 266 23.54 -18.33 6.85
CA ARG A 266 23.44 -18.93 8.19
C ARG A 266 23.22 -20.45 8.17
N SER A 267 22.81 -20.99 7.03
CA SER A 267 22.57 -22.43 6.84
C SER A 267 23.79 -23.20 6.30
N GLN A 268 24.89 -22.53 6.00
CA GLN A 268 26.21 -23.09 5.71
C GLN A 268 27.12 -22.96 6.94
#